data_439ba686410c2345ba5edf26c1d48375
#
_entry.id   439ba686410c2345ba5edf26c1d48375
#
_cell.length_a   1.000
_cell.length_b   1.000
_cell.length_c   1.000
_cell.angle_alpha   90.00
_cell.angle_beta   90.00
_cell.angle_gamma   90.00
#
_symmetry.space_group_name_H-M   'P 1'
#
loop_
_entity.id
_entity.type
_entity.pdbx_description
1 polymer ?
#
loop_
_entity_poly.entity_id
_entity_poly.type
_entity_poly.pdbx_seq_one_letter_code
_entity_poly.pdbx_strand_id
1 'polypeptide(L)'
;MPSQTYYHTKLEEEANRRNDTVPLQVNCTGKVTQRDDFRNKSVRQDFYYVYVLEGKMVLEDDALLPGDVIVFEPGHQYQYRSEGETSYLWVHYTGYEAYALTLSASLKPNEKQHIGIHKEISDCFKKLFREFMINDQASEQLSVCILQEILMLTGRYTGPSKKSSVPLLAIEHIHRNFQEDITIEELAQMERMSCTAFRMAFKAHTGISPNEYVIAQRISAACRLLVHTDKSVSSVAAEVGYHDQYYFSRIFRKKVGVAPLKYRYEKRVQ
;
A
#
# COMPACT_ATOMS: atom_id res chain seq x y z
N MET A 1 24.01 -7.78 -21.11
CA MET A 1 23.16 -6.65 -20.70
C MET A 1 22.01 -7.20 -19.89
N PRO A 2 21.61 -6.62 -18.76
CA PRO A 2 20.44 -7.07 -18.05
C PRO A 2 19.23 -6.91 -18.97
N SER A 3 18.43 -7.98 -19.12
CA SER A 3 17.16 -7.89 -19.84
C SER A 3 16.11 -7.38 -18.85
N GLN A 4 15.81 -6.13 -18.93
CA GLN A 4 14.80 -5.48 -18.12
C GLN A 4 13.59 -5.22 -19.02
N THR A 5 12.45 -5.81 -18.69
CA THR A 5 11.21 -5.59 -19.42
C THR A 5 10.27 -4.82 -18.51
N TYR A 6 10.07 -3.55 -18.82
CA TYR A 6 9.11 -2.69 -18.13
C TYR A 6 7.83 -2.57 -18.96
N TYR A 7 6.72 -2.61 -18.26
CA TYR A 7 5.41 -2.31 -18.84
C TYR A 7 4.78 -1.19 -18.01
N HIS A 8 4.85 0.03 -18.50
CA HIS A 8 4.18 1.17 -17.91
C HIS A 8 3.54 2.05 -19.00
N THR A 9 2.38 2.60 -18.69
CA THR A 9 1.64 3.49 -19.61
C THR A 9 1.97 4.96 -19.41
N LYS A 10 2.74 5.30 -18.37
CA LYS A 10 3.01 6.69 -17.95
C LYS A 10 4.49 6.92 -17.72
N LEU A 11 4.93 8.18 -17.82
CA LEU A 11 6.28 8.59 -17.46
C LEU A 11 6.60 8.19 -16.01
N GLU A 12 7.87 7.93 -15.71
CA GLU A 12 8.32 7.37 -14.41
C GLU A 12 7.85 8.20 -13.21
N GLU A 13 7.78 9.53 -13.35
CA GLU A 13 7.24 10.43 -12.32
C GLU A 13 5.73 10.28 -12.12
N GLU A 14 4.98 9.97 -13.19
CA GLU A 14 3.54 9.72 -13.12
C GLU A 14 3.24 8.32 -12.55
N ALA A 15 4.13 7.36 -12.77
CA ALA A 15 3.99 6.01 -12.26
C ALA A 15 4.25 5.90 -10.74
N ASN A 16 4.84 6.93 -10.11
CA ASN A 16 5.07 6.98 -8.66
C ASN A 16 4.05 7.88 -7.96
N ARG A 17 2.78 7.76 -8.29
CA ARG A 17 1.71 8.56 -7.67
C ARG A 17 0.83 7.73 -6.76
N ARG A 18 0.57 8.28 -5.57
CA ARG A 18 -0.54 7.86 -4.75
C ARG A 18 -1.82 8.46 -5.32
N ASN A 19 -2.78 7.60 -5.64
CA ASN A 19 -4.09 8.01 -6.12
C ASN A 19 -5.18 7.48 -5.20
N ASP A 20 -5.56 8.26 -4.19
CA ASP A 20 -6.62 7.92 -3.24
C ASP A 20 -8.03 8.31 -3.75
N THR A 21 -8.16 8.73 -5.00
CA THR A 21 -9.47 9.09 -5.60
C THR A 21 -10.16 7.91 -6.29
N VAL A 22 -9.40 6.84 -6.55
CA VAL A 22 -9.91 5.61 -7.17
C VAL A 22 -9.87 4.44 -6.18
N PRO A 23 -10.73 3.43 -6.33
CA PRO A 23 -10.71 2.24 -5.48
C PRO A 23 -9.38 1.51 -5.56
N LEU A 24 -8.93 1.20 -6.76
CA LEU A 24 -7.70 0.50 -7.05
C LEU A 24 -7.19 0.87 -8.45
N GLN A 25 -5.89 0.98 -8.60
CA GLN A 25 -5.21 1.27 -9.88
C GLN A 25 -3.86 0.56 -9.92
N VAL A 26 -3.50 0.01 -11.07
CA VAL A 26 -2.15 -0.47 -11.36
C VAL A 26 -1.36 0.66 -12.01
N ASN A 27 -0.26 1.08 -11.39
CA ASN A 27 0.57 2.17 -11.91
C ASN A 27 1.55 1.66 -12.96
N CYS A 28 2.26 0.58 -12.67
CA CYS A 28 3.20 -0.06 -13.58
C CYS A 28 3.52 -1.48 -13.12
N THR A 29 4.08 -2.29 -14.02
CA THR A 29 4.45 -3.68 -13.76
C THR A 29 5.62 -4.10 -14.63
N GLY A 30 6.31 -5.17 -14.24
CA GLY A 30 7.38 -5.71 -15.07
C GLY A 30 7.97 -7.01 -14.56
N LYS A 31 8.86 -7.53 -15.38
CA LYS A 31 9.81 -8.60 -15.05
C LYS A 31 11.22 -8.05 -15.16
N VAL A 32 12.02 -8.35 -14.16
CA VAL A 32 13.45 -8.02 -14.17
C VAL A 32 14.25 -9.31 -14.16
N THR A 33 15.29 -9.38 -14.99
CA THR A 33 16.36 -10.36 -14.90
C THR A 33 17.66 -9.58 -14.87
N GLN A 34 18.39 -9.67 -13.79
CA GLN A 34 19.61 -8.88 -13.56
C GLN A 34 20.77 -9.77 -13.21
N ARG A 35 21.95 -9.39 -13.71
CA ARG A 35 23.23 -9.99 -13.32
C ARG A 35 23.92 -9.04 -12.35
N ASP A 36 24.62 -9.59 -11.40
CA ASP A 36 25.41 -8.98 -10.32
C ASP A 36 25.39 -7.45 -10.14
N ASP A 37 25.31 -7.02 -8.86
CA ASP A 37 25.50 -5.64 -8.36
C ASP A 37 24.43 -4.59 -8.73
N PHE A 38 23.26 -4.98 -9.20
CA PHE A 38 22.19 -4.00 -9.28
C PHE A 38 21.75 -3.58 -7.86
N ARG A 39 21.71 -2.27 -7.64
CA ARG A 39 21.24 -1.68 -6.39
C ARG A 39 20.06 -0.78 -6.69
N ASN A 40 19.01 -0.94 -5.92
CA ASN A 40 17.87 -0.03 -5.94
C ASN A 40 17.64 0.50 -4.51
N LYS A 41 17.52 1.82 -4.42
CA LYS A 41 17.09 2.51 -3.20
C LYS A 41 16.01 3.49 -3.59
N SER A 42 14.84 3.35 -3.01
CA SER A 42 13.69 4.18 -3.37
C SER A 42 12.75 4.40 -2.20
N VAL A 43 11.99 5.48 -2.30
CA VAL A 43 10.79 5.73 -1.49
C VAL A 43 9.66 6.00 -2.47
N ARG A 44 8.68 5.11 -2.51
CA ARG A 44 7.54 5.26 -3.42
C ARG A 44 6.29 5.70 -2.68
N GLN A 45 5.39 6.31 -3.43
CA GLN A 45 4.09 6.76 -2.93
C GLN A 45 2.96 5.74 -3.16
N ASP A 46 3.29 4.60 -3.77
CA ASP A 46 2.40 3.49 -4.08
C ASP A 46 2.88 2.19 -3.43
N PHE A 47 2.05 1.16 -3.43
CA PHE A 47 2.44 -0.18 -3.03
C PHE A 47 3.35 -0.80 -4.07
N TYR A 48 4.37 -1.51 -3.61
CA TYR A 48 5.31 -2.22 -4.46
C TYR A 48 5.35 -3.71 -4.08
N TYR A 49 4.72 -4.54 -4.90
CA TYR A 49 4.74 -5.99 -4.78
C TYR A 49 5.93 -6.56 -5.56
N VAL A 50 6.69 -7.45 -4.94
CA VAL A 50 7.83 -8.15 -5.53
C VAL A 50 7.68 -9.65 -5.30
N TYR A 51 7.89 -10.45 -6.34
CA TYR A 51 7.89 -11.91 -6.28
C TYR A 51 9.16 -12.45 -6.95
N VAL A 52 10.05 -13.05 -6.17
CA VAL A 52 11.33 -13.57 -6.64
C VAL A 52 11.13 -14.94 -7.29
N LEU A 53 11.63 -15.09 -8.51
CA LEU A 53 11.55 -16.33 -9.29
C LEU A 53 12.87 -17.11 -9.27
N GLU A 54 14.00 -16.40 -9.35
CA GLU A 54 15.34 -16.99 -9.42
C GLU A 54 16.36 -16.08 -8.74
N GLY A 55 17.44 -16.65 -8.24
CA GLY A 55 18.55 -15.92 -7.64
C GLY A 55 18.27 -15.45 -6.23
N LYS A 56 18.91 -14.34 -5.81
CA LYS A 56 18.83 -13.80 -4.47
C LYS A 56 18.78 -12.27 -4.49
N MET A 57 17.74 -11.70 -3.91
CA MET A 57 17.61 -10.27 -3.70
C MET A 57 17.91 -9.97 -2.23
N VAL A 58 19.01 -9.26 -1.95
CA VAL A 58 19.45 -8.91 -0.60
C VAL A 58 18.85 -7.56 -0.21
N LEU A 59 18.12 -7.53 0.89
CA LEU A 59 17.65 -6.35 1.60
C LEU A 59 18.70 -5.89 2.62
N GLU A 60 18.46 -4.80 3.38
CA GLU A 60 19.41 -4.33 4.40
C GLU A 60 19.68 -5.41 5.46
N ASP A 61 18.63 -6.02 6.03
CA ASP A 61 18.73 -6.97 7.15
C ASP A 61 18.24 -8.39 6.78
N ASP A 62 17.87 -8.64 5.51
CA ASP A 62 17.29 -9.91 5.09
C ASP A 62 17.59 -10.19 3.60
N ALA A 63 17.09 -11.31 3.08
CA ALA A 63 17.16 -11.65 1.68
C ALA A 63 15.87 -12.34 1.21
N LEU A 64 15.48 -12.05 -0.01
CA LEU A 64 14.41 -12.75 -0.71
C LEU A 64 15.04 -13.82 -1.61
N LEU A 65 14.52 -15.02 -1.49
CA LEU A 65 14.89 -16.21 -2.27
C LEU A 65 13.75 -16.59 -3.23
N PRO A 66 13.97 -17.50 -4.18
CA PRO A 66 12.92 -17.96 -5.08
C PRO A 66 11.69 -18.46 -4.31
N GLY A 67 10.53 -17.93 -4.68
CA GLY A 67 9.26 -18.18 -3.99
C GLY A 67 8.94 -17.21 -2.85
N ASP A 68 9.82 -16.26 -2.55
CA ASP A 68 9.52 -15.19 -1.59
C ASP A 68 8.78 -14.04 -2.26
N VAL A 69 7.84 -13.49 -1.51
CA VAL A 69 7.06 -12.29 -1.85
C VAL A 69 7.24 -11.26 -0.74
N ILE A 70 7.32 -10.00 -1.14
CA ILE A 70 7.22 -8.85 -0.24
C ILE A 70 6.35 -7.77 -0.89
N VAL A 71 5.60 -7.05 -0.07
CA VAL A 71 4.87 -5.84 -0.49
C VAL A 71 5.38 -4.68 0.33
N PHE A 72 6.04 -3.73 -0.30
CA PHE A 72 6.41 -2.48 0.35
C PHE A 72 5.22 -1.52 0.32
N GLU A 73 4.92 -0.91 1.46
CA GLU A 73 3.84 0.08 1.56
C GLU A 73 4.29 1.48 1.15
N PRO A 74 3.34 2.37 0.80
CA PRO A 74 3.65 3.75 0.45
C PRO A 74 4.43 4.48 1.55
N GLY A 75 5.50 5.18 1.16
CA GLY A 75 6.35 5.93 2.06
C GLY A 75 7.43 5.09 2.77
N HIS A 76 7.40 3.78 2.63
CA HIS A 76 8.47 2.92 3.14
C HIS A 76 9.74 3.09 2.31
N GLN A 77 10.88 3.36 2.97
CA GLN A 77 12.18 3.37 2.32
C GLN A 77 12.69 1.94 2.22
N TYR A 78 12.92 1.48 1.02
CA TYR A 78 13.53 0.16 0.79
C TYR A 78 14.82 0.29 0.00
N GLN A 79 15.73 -0.62 0.29
CA GLN A 79 16.97 -0.80 -0.47
C GLN A 79 17.19 -2.28 -0.69
N TYR A 80 17.51 -2.64 -1.93
CA TYR A 80 17.89 -4.01 -2.24
C TYR A 80 18.99 -4.05 -3.32
N ARG A 81 19.70 -5.16 -3.35
CA ARG A 81 20.70 -5.49 -4.38
C ARG A 81 20.52 -6.95 -4.85
N SER A 82 20.87 -7.21 -6.10
CA SER A 82 20.97 -8.57 -6.60
C SER A 82 22.29 -9.19 -6.14
N GLU A 83 22.26 -10.49 -5.82
CA GLU A 83 23.44 -11.33 -5.61
C GLU A 83 23.37 -12.47 -6.60
N GLY A 84 24.23 -12.41 -7.64
CA GLY A 84 24.15 -13.27 -8.82
C GLY A 84 23.00 -12.90 -9.77
N GLU A 85 22.74 -13.79 -10.72
CA GLU A 85 21.61 -13.63 -11.64
C GLU A 85 20.29 -13.76 -10.88
N THR A 86 19.51 -12.69 -10.82
CA THR A 86 18.27 -12.62 -10.07
C THR A 86 17.13 -12.25 -11.00
N SER A 87 16.03 -13.03 -10.96
CA SER A 87 14.81 -12.77 -11.73
C SER A 87 13.61 -12.64 -10.81
N TYR A 88 12.81 -11.58 -11.01
CA TYR A 88 11.61 -11.32 -10.23
C TYR A 88 10.52 -10.61 -11.04
N LEU A 89 9.29 -10.81 -10.61
CA LEU A 89 8.09 -10.12 -11.10
C LEU A 89 7.72 -9.04 -10.11
N TRP A 90 7.18 -7.95 -10.62
CA TRP A 90 6.79 -6.83 -9.78
C TRP A 90 5.59 -6.06 -10.33
N VAL A 91 4.83 -5.45 -9.43
CA VAL A 91 3.74 -4.54 -9.78
C VAL A 91 3.63 -3.42 -8.74
N HIS A 92 3.44 -2.21 -9.22
CA HIS A 92 3.09 -1.04 -8.42
C HIS A 92 1.61 -0.74 -8.54
N TYR A 93 0.96 -0.48 -7.41
CA TYR A 93 -0.47 -0.21 -7.37
C TYR A 93 -0.83 0.77 -6.26
N THR A 94 -1.97 1.43 -6.41
CA THR A 94 -2.48 2.45 -5.50
C THR A 94 -4.01 2.42 -5.46
N GLY A 95 -4.61 3.22 -4.59
CA GLY A 95 -6.05 3.34 -4.42
C GLY A 95 -6.45 3.27 -2.95
N TYR A 96 -7.67 3.75 -2.64
CA TYR A 96 -8.14 3.73 -1.26
C TYR A 96 -8.46 2.32 -0.73
N GLU A 97 -8.64 1.32 -1.60
CA GLU A 97 -8.82 -0.09 -1.24
C GLU A 97 -7.51 -0.89 -1.24
N ALA A 98 -6.40 -0.34 -1.76
CA ALA A 98 -5.16 -1.07 -1.97
C ALA A 98 -4.62 -1.72 -0.68
N TYR A 99 -4.66 -0.99 0.44
CA TYR A 99 -4.20 -1.49 1.73
C TYR A 99 -5.09 -2.64 2.23
N ALA A 100 -6.41 -2.44 2.22
CA ALA A 100 -7.36 -3.46 2.65
C ALA A 100 -7.27 -4.72 1.80
N LEU A 101 -7.11 -4.57 0.49
CA LEU A 101 -6.93 -5.69 -0.42
C LEU A 101 -5.64 -6.47 -0.13
N THR A 102 -4.52 -5.78 0.09
CA THR A 102 -3.23 -6.41 0.46
C THR A 102 -3.37 -7.24 1.74
N LEU A 103 -4.01 -6.68 2.77
CA LEU A 103 -4.25 -7.40 4.02
C LEU A 103 -5.22 -8.57 3.85
N SER A 104 -6.28 -8.42 3.04
CA SER A 104 -7.26 -9.50 2.78
C SER A 104 -6.63 -10.71 2.11
N ALA A 105 -5.56 -10.48 1.36
CA ALA A 105 -4.70 -11.50 0.80
C ALA A 105 -3.70 -12.10 1.83
N SER A 106 -3.85 -11.83 3.12
CA SER A 106 -2.93 -12.26 4.17
C SER A 106 -1.48 -11.80 3.96
N LEU A 107 -1.27 -10.79 3.14
CA LEU A 107 0.03 -10.18 2.91
C LEU A 107 0.28 -9.10 3.95
N LYS A 108 1.41 -9.18 4.62
CA LYS A 108 1.84 -8.19 5.59
C LYS A 108 2.80 -7.22 4.90
N PRO A 109 2.46 -5.94 4.79
CA PRO A 109 3.37 -4.96 4.22
C PRO A 109 4.72 -4.94 4.95
N ASN A 110 5.79 -4.79 4.17
CA ASN A 110 7.18 -4.74 4.61
C ASN A 110 7.72 -6.02 5.27
N GLU A 111 6.94 -7.11 5.30
CA GLU A 111 7.40 -8.42 5.76
C GLU A 111 7.49 -9.38 4.58
N LYS A 112 8.59 -10.13 4.46
CA LYS A 112 8.67 -11.18 3.46
C LYS A 112 7.82 -12.39 3.86
N GLN A 113 7.27 -13.06 2.86
CA GLN A 113 6.51 -14.28 3.02
C GLN A 113 6.95 -15.29 1.97
N HIS A 114 7.18 -16.53 2.39
CA HIS A 114 7.52 -17.60 1.45
C HIS A 114 6.26 -18.31 0.99
N ILE A 115 6.02 -18.32 -0.30
CA ILE A 115 4.85 -18.98 -0.91
C ILE A 115 5.24 -20.12 -1.85
N GLY A 116 6.52 -20.23 -2.22
CA GLY A 116 6.99 -21.13 -3.28
C GLY A 116 6.80 -20.56 -4.68
N ILE A 117 7.19 -21.32 -5.71
CA ILE A 117 7.05 -20.91 -7.11
C ILE A 117 5.75 -21.46 -7.68
N HIS A 118 4.86 -20.57 -8.09
CA HIS A 118 3.53 -20.90 -8.63
C HIS A 118 3.38 -20.37 -10.05
N LYS A 119 3.12 -21.29 -10.97
CA LYS A 119 2.90 -20.96 -12.38
C LYS A 119 1.68 -20.04 -12.57
N GLU A 120 0.63 -20.23 -11.78
CA GLU A 120 -0.59 -19.43 -11.84
C GLU A 120 -0.33 -17.94 -11.62
N ILE A 121 0.51 -17.59 -10.63
CA ILE A 121 0.89 -16.20 -10.36
C ILE A 121 1.69 -15.64 -11.54
N SER A 122 2.66 -16.41 -12.05
CA SER A 122 3.44 -16.00 -13.22
C SER A 122 2.59 -15.80 -14.47
N ASP A 123 1.57 -16.62 -14.67
CA ASP A 123 0.63 -16.49 -15.79
C ASP A 123 -0.28 -15.25 -15.63
N CYS A 124 -0.68 -14.88 -14.41
CA CYS A 124 -1.36 -13.61 -14.15
C CYS A 124 -0.47 -12.41 -14.50
N PHE A 125 0.80 -12.43 -14.17
CA PHE A 125 1.73 -11.36 -14.60
C PHE A 125 1.85 -11.26 -16.12
N LYS A 126 1.87 -12.38 -16.84
CA LYS A 126 1.85 -12.36 -18.33
C LYS A 126 0.57 -11.74 -18.88
N LYS A 127 -0.60 -12.02 -18.27
CA LYS A 127 -1.85 -11.36 -18.62
C LYS A 127 -1.75 -9.85 -18.36
N LEU A 128 -1.22 -9.46 -17.19
CA LEU A 128 -1.05 -8.06 -16.82
C LEU A 128 -0.14 -7.32 -17.81
N PHE A 129 0.98 -7.92 -18.19
CA PHE A 129 1.88 -7.34 -19.20
C PHE A 129 1.19 -7.15 -20.55
N ARG A 130 0.32 -8.09 -20.93
CA ARG A 130 -0.45 -8.00 -22.17
C ARG A 130 -1.41 -6.81 -22.14
N GLU A 131 -2.11 -6.56 -21.03
CA GLU A 131 -3.00 -5.42 -20.90
C GLU A 131 -2.25 -4.09 -21.01
N PHE A 132 -1.06 -3.98 -20.43
CA PHE A 132 -0.21 -2.80 -20.59
C PHE A 132 0.28 -2.59 -22.03
N MET A 133 0.44 -3.65 -22.80
CA MET A 133 0.80 -3.56 -24.23
C MET A 133 -0.40 -3.19 -25.11
N ILE A 134 -1.59 -3.72 -24.82
CA ILE A 134 -2.83 -3.42 -25.55
C ILE A 134 -3.23 -1.98 -25.31
N ASN A 135 -3.25 -1.54 -24.05
CA ASN A 135 -3.51 -0.17 -23.61
C ASN A 135 -4.77 0.45 -24.25
N ASP A 136 -5.86 -0.31 -24.28
CA ASP A 136 -7.17 0.16 -24.74
C ASP A 136 -8.05 0.63 -23.56
N GLN A 137 -9.29 1.00 -23.85
CA GLN A 137 -10.25 1.51 -22.86
C GLN A 137 -10.55 0.49 -21.73
N ALA A 138 -10.44 -0.82 -21.98
CA ALA A 138 -10.70 -1.87 -21.02
C ALA A 138 -9.46 -2.24 -20.18
N SER A 139 -8.25 -1.91 -20.68
CA SER A 139 -6.98 -2.38 -20.11
C SER A 139 -6.76 -1.93 -18.66
N GLU A 140 -7.21 -0.74 -18.28
CA GLU A 140 -7.10 -0.26 -16.90
C GLU A 140 -7.92 -1.14 -15.93
N GLN A 141 -9.18 -1.41 -16.27
CA GLN A 141 -10.06 -2.23 -15.45
C GLN A 141 -9.61 -3.69 -15.42
N LEU A 142 -9.17 -4.25 -16.54
CA LEU A 142 -8.62 -5.60 -16.62
C LEU A 142 -7.35 -5.73 -15.79
N SER A 143 -6.47 -4.74 -15.81
CA SER A 143 -5.27 -4.72 -14.98
C SER A 143 -5.59 -4.77 -13.49
N VAL A 144 -6.63 -4.06 -13.05
CA VAL A 144 -7.14 -4.11 -11.67
C VAL A 144 -7.64 -5.51 -11.31
N CYS A 145 -8.44 -6.14 -12.18
CA CYS A 145 -8.93 -7.51 -11.95
C CYS A 145 -7.78 -8.52 -11.85
N ILE A 146 -6.76 -8.38 -12.70
CA ILE A 146 -5.58 -9.26 -12.69
C ILE A 146 -4.74 -9.03 -11.44
N LEU A 147 -4.56 -7.79 -10.99
CA LEU A 147 -3.90 -7.49 -9.71
C LEU A 147 -4.62 -8.16 -8.54
N GLN A 148 -5.94 -8.08 -8.49
CA GLN A 148 -6.74 -8.76 -7.47
C GLN A 148 -6.52 -10.28 -7.52
N GLU A 149 -6.48 -10.89 -8.72
CA GLU A 149 -6.18 -12.31 -8.90
C GLU A 149 -4.77 -12.65 -8.36
N ILE A 150 -3.74 -11.84 -8.67
CA ILE A 150 -2.37 -12.01 -8.17
C ILE A 150 -2.35 -12.01 -6.64
N LEU A 151 -2.93 -11.00 -6.01
CA LEU A 151 -2.93 -10.87 -4.56
C LEU A 151 -3.66 -12.03 -3.88
N MET A 152 -4.83 -12.43 -4.40
CA MET A 152 -5.61 -13.54 -3.86
C MET A 152 -4.91 -14.90 -4.03
N LEU A 153 -4.28 -15.15 -5.18
CA LEU A 153 -3.47 -16.34 -5.37
C LEU A 153 -2.27 -16.36 -4.43
N THR A 154 -1.58 -15.24 -4.27
CA THR A 154 -0.47 -15.11 -3.32
C THR A 154 -0.94 -15.46 -1.91
N GLY A 155 -2.06 -14.90 -1.47
CA GLY A 155 -2.64 -15.19 -0.15
C GLY A 155 -3.02 -16.66 0.06
N ARG A 156 -3.44 -17.35 -1.00
CA ARG A 156 -3.75 -18.79 -0.94
C ARG A 156 -2.52 -19.62 -0.53
N TYR A 157 -1.33 -19.18 -0.89
CA TYR A 157 -0.07 -19.90 -0.68
C TYR A 157 0.73 -19.42 0.53
N THR A 158 0.29 -18.40 1.26
CA THR A 158 0.99 -17.91 2.47
C THR A 158 0.90 -18.83 3.69
N GLY A 159 0.45 -20.08 3.52
CA GLY A 159 0.41 -21.12 4.56
C GLY A 159 -0.96 -21.33 5.17
N PRO A 160 -1.12 -22.33 6.05
CA PRO A 160 -2.41 -22.63 6.61
C PRO A 160 -2.94 -21.37 7.24
N SER A 161 -4.04 -20.91 6.72
CA SER A 161 -4.81 -19.83 7.31
C SER A 161 -5.05 -20.20 8.79
N LYS A 162 -4.08 -19.85 9.67
CA LYS A 162 -4.54 -19.42 10.96
C LYS A 162 -5.51 -18.32 10.57
N LYS A 163 -6.76 -18.48 10.93
CA LYS A 163 -7.73 -17.40 10.98
C LYS A 163 -7.10 -16.28 11.80
N SER A 164 -6.11 -15.62 11.19
CA SER A 164 -5.64 -14.34 11.63
C SER A 164 -6.89 -13.51 11.48
N SER A 165 -7.50 -13.22 12.56
CA SER A 165 -8.65 -12.32 12.60
C SER A 165 -8.13 -10.96 12.20
N VAL A 166 -7.94 -10.79 10.87
CA VAL A 166 -7.68 -9.46 10.31
C VAL A 166 -8.87 -8.64 10.71
N PRO A 167 -8.71 -7.53 11.43
CA PRO A 167 -9.82 -6.71 11.86
C PRO A 167 -10.37 -5.89 10.70
N LEU A 168 -10.82 -6.59 9.64
CA LEU A 168 -11.27 -5.99 8.39
C LEU A 168 -12.49 -5.12 8.57
N LEU A 169 -13.47 -5.57 9.35
CA LEU A 169 -14.68 -4.81 9.62
C LEU A 169 -14.35 -3.49 10.33
N ALA A 170 -13.41 -3.55 11.28
CA ALA A 170 -12.94 -2.37 11.99
C ALA A 170 -12.17 -1.40 11.07
N ILE A 171 -11.30 -1.92 10.22
CA ILE A 171 -10.54 -1.12 9.25
C ILE A 171 -11.51 -0.44 8.26
N GLU A 172 -12.46 -1.19 7.72
CA GLU A 172 -13.47 -0.66 6.80
C GLU A 172 -14.35 0.39 7.47
N HIS A 173 -14.76 0.14 8.71
CA HIS A 173 -15.52 1.10 9.50
C HIS A 173 -14.74 2.40 9.71
N ILE A 174 -13.46 2.32 10.08
CA ILE A 174 -12.61 3.49 10.24
C ILE A 174 -12.50 4.27 8.91
N HIS A 175 -12.31 3.58 7.78
CA HIS A 175 -12.20 4.26 6.49
C HIS A 175 -13.46 5.02 6.10
N ARG A 176 -14.64 4.51 6.45
CA ARG A 176 -15.92 5.14 6.13
C ARG A 176 -16.31 6.25 7.11
N ASN A 177 -15.90 6.14 8.37
CA ASN A 177 -16.43 6.95 9.47
C ASN A 177 -15.34 7.65 10.29
N PHE A 178 -14.10 7.81 9.76
CA PHE A 178 -12.97 8.39 10.52
C PHE A 178 -13.26 9.81 11.05
N GLN A 179 -14.21 10.54 10.49
CA GLN A 179 -14.65 11.85 10.95
C GLN A 179 -15.49 11.79 12.24
N GLU A 180 -16.04 10.63 12.56
CA GLU A 180 -16.87 10.40 13.74
C GLU A 180 -16.04 9.99 14.96
N ASP A 181 -16.62 10.06 16.15
CA ASP A 181 -15.99 9.56 17.37
C ASP A 181 -16.08 8.03 17.40
N ILE A 182 -14.99 7.40 17.00
CA ILE A 182 -14.86 5.94 16.96
C ILE A 182 -14.23 5.45 18.27
N THR A 183 -14.90 4.52 18.95
CA THR A 183 -14.39 3.90 20.18
C THR A 183 -13.73 2.55 19.89
N ILE A 184 -12.78 2.16 20.74
CA ILE A 184 -12.13 0.84 20.65
C ILE A 184 -13.13 -0.27 20.94
N GLU A 185 -14.07 -0.01 21.82
CA GLU A 185 -15.12 -0.92 22.22
C GLU A 185 -16.02 -1.31 21.03
N GLU A 186 -16.44 -0.33 20.24
CA GLU A 186 -17.23 -0.55 19.02
C GLU A 186 -16.45 -1.38 17.99
N LEU A 187 -15.21 -1.00 17.73
CA LEU A 187 -14.36 -1.73 16.79
C LEU A 187 -14.11 -3.18 17.22
N ALA A 188 -13.87 -3.39 18.52
CA ALA A 188 -13.66 -4.73 19.07
C ALA A 188 -14.93 -5.59 18.98
N GLN A 189 -16.09 -4.98 19.24
CA GLN A 189 -17.39 -5.64 19.15
C GLN A 189 -17.70 -6.07 17.70
N MET A 190 -17.41 -5.23 16.70
CA MET A 190 -17.55 -5.58 15.28
C MET A 190 -16.77 -6.83 14.92
N GLU A 191 -15.56 -6.95 15.46
CA GLU A 191 -14.67 -8.11 15.21
C GLU A 191 -14.95 -9.29 16.16
N ARG A 192 -15.94 -9.19 17.04
CA ARG A 192 -16.27 -10.18 18.08
C ARG A 192 -15.08 -10.54 18.98
N MET A 193 -14.31 -9.52 19.35
CA MET A 193 -13.11 -9.64 20.17
C MET A 193 -13.23 -8.85 21.46
N SER A 194 -12.40 -9.21 22.47
CA SER A 194 -12.15 -8.29 23.59
C SER A 194 -11.29 -7.11 23.11
N CYS A 195 -11.40 -5.94 23.77
CA CYS A 195 -10.61 -4.74 23.44
C CYS A 195 -9.10 -5.01 23.42
N THR A 196 -8.62 -5.86 24.33
CA THR A 196 -7.20 -6.22 24.41
C THR A 196 -6.79 -7.08 23.22
N ALA A 197 -7.56 -8.12 22.89
CA ALA A 197 -7.28 -8.98 21.74
C ALA A 197 -7.36 -8.17 20.43
N PHE A 198 -8.35 -7.29 20.30
CA PHE A 198 -8.52 -6.41 19.15
C PHE A 198 -7.31 -5.48 18.97
N ARG A 199 -6.85 -4.77 20.03
CA ARG A 199 -5.68 -3.89 19.94
C ARG A 199 -4.43 -4.65 19.48
N MET A 200 -4.22 -5.86 20.00
CA MET A 200 -3.09 -6.71 19.60
C MET A 200 -3.21 -7.15 18.13
N ALA A 201 -4.38 -7.66 17.72
CA ALA A 201 -4.63 -8.09 16.36
C ALA A 201 -4.51 -6.93 15.37
N PHE A 202 -5.11 -5.77 15.71
CA PHE A 202 -5.07 -4.57 14.88
C PHE A 202 -3.65 -4.07 14.68
N LYS A 203 -2.86 -3.96 15.77
CA LYS A 203 -1.45 -3.54 15.68
C LYS A 203 -0.59 -4.56 14.95
N ALA A 204 -0.84 -5.85 15.14
CA ALA A 204 -0.12 -6.91 14.42
C ALA A 204 -0.36 -6.83 12.90
N HIS A 205 -1.54 -6.39 12.48
CA HIS A 205 -1.89 -6.25 11.06
C HIS A 205 -1.48 -4.93 10.45
N THR A 206 -1.71 -3.81 11.17
CA THR A 206 -1.52 -2.46 10.62
C THR A 206 -0.17 -1.84 11.00
N GLY A 207 0.59 -2.48 11.89
CA GLY A 207 1.82 -1.94 12.45
C GLY A 207 1.61 -0.84 13.50
N ILE A 208 0.43 -0.23 13.57
CA ILE A 208 0.10 0.89 14.46
C ILE A 208 -1.17 0.61 15.27
N SER A 209 -1.40 1.38 16.34
CA SER A 209 -2.62 1.24 17.13
C SER A 209 -3.86 1.74 16.38
N PRO A 210 -5.08 1.25 16.72
CA PRO A 210 -6.31 1.73 16.10
C PRO A 210 -6.48 3.26 16.19
N ASN A 211 -6.15 3.87 17.31
CA ASN A 211 -6.23 5.33 17.47
C ASN A 211 -5.25 6.07 16.54
N GLU A 212 -4.03 5.57 16.40
CA GLU A 212 -3.05 6.13 15.46
C GLU A 212 -3.50 5.96 14.01
N TYR A 213 -4.19 4.87 13.71
CA TYR A 213 -4.74 4.61 12.39
C TYR A 213 -5.87 5.59 12.04
N VAL A 214 -6.82 5.86 12.97
CA VAL A 214 -7.85 6.89 12.81
C VAL A 214 -7.21 8.26 12.58
N ILE A 215 -6.22 8.63 13.41
CA ILE A 215 -5.48 9.88 13.22
C ILE A 215 -4.85 9.95 11.84
N ALA A 216 -4.23 8.89 11.37
CA ALA A 216 -3.61 8.85 10.04
C ALA A 216 -4.64 9.08 8.92
N GLN A 217 -5.82 8.46 9.01
CA GLN A 217 -6.91 8.67 8.04
C GLN A 217 -7.41 10.12 8.06
N ARG A 218 -7.64 10.69 9.24
CA ARG A 218 -8.04 12.10 9.39
C ARG A 218 -7.02 13.06 8.78
N ILE A 219 -5.73 12.84 9.04
CA ILE A 219 -4.66 13.69 8.51
C ILE A 219 -4.54 13.52 6.98
N SER A 220 -4.66 12.32 6.45
CA SER A 220 -4.68 12.07 5.01
C SER A 220 -5.83 12.82 4.32
N ALA A 221 -7.04 12.72 4.87
CA ALA A 221 -8.20 13.47 4.38
C ALA A 221 -7.99 14.99 4.46
N ALA A 222 -7.43 15.47 5.57
CA ALA A 222 -7.12 16.91 5.74
C ALA A 222 -6.12 17.40 4.68
N CYS A 223 -5.09 16.61 4.36
CA CYS A 223 -4.13 16.96 3.31
C CYS A 223 -4.84 17.15 1.96
N ARG A 224 -5.76 16.26 1.58
CA ARG A 224 -6.55 16.38 0.35
C ARG A 224 -7.41 17.65 0.35
N LEU A 225 -8.17 17.88 1.42
CA LEU A 225 -9.04 19.05 1.55
C LEU A 225 -8.26 20.37 1.50
N LEU A 226 -7.09 20.43 2.15
CA LEU A 226 -6.24 21.61 2.14
C LEU A 226 -5.73 21.96 0.73
N VAL A 227 -5.42 20.97 -0.08
CA VAL A 227 -4.90 21.17 -1.44
C VAL A 227 -6.03 21.47 -2.43
N HIS A 228 -7.13 20.72 -2.37
CA HIS A 228 -8.16 20.76 -3.41
C HIS A 228 -9.36 21.66 -3.10
N THR A 229 -9.40 22.31 -1.93
CA THR A 229 -10.50 23.21 -1.56
C THR A 229 -10.01 24.50 -0.90
N ASP A 230 -10.82 25.56 -0.95
CA ASP A 230 -10.54 26.84 -0.29
C ASP A 230 -11.10 26.93 1.15
N LYS A 231 -11.52 25.78 1.72
CA LYS A 231 -12.05 25.72 3.08
C LYS A 231 -11.04 26.26 4.08
N SER A 232 -11.52 26.97 5.11
CA SER A 232 -10.65 27.41 6.20
C SER A 232 -10.04 26.21 6.94
N VAL A 233 -8.91 26.40 7.60
CA VAL A 233 -8.29 25.35 8.43
C VAL A 233 -9.25 24.84 9.51
N SER A 234 -10.07 25.73 10.07
CA SER A 234 -11.11 25.37 11.04
C SER A 234 -12.18 24.46 10.42
N SER A 235 -12.63 24.80 9.20
CA SER A 235 -13.61 23.98 8.48
C SER A 235 -13.04 22.61 8.11
N VAL A 236 -11.77 22.55 7.65
CA VAL A 236 -11.10 21.29 7.38
C VAL A 236 -10.95 20.44 8.65
N ALA A 237 -10.56 21.05 9.78
CA ALA A 237 -10.46 20.36 11.05
C ALA A 237 -11.79 19.71 11.45
N ALA A 238 -12.88 20.48 11.40
CA ALA A 238 -14.22 19.99 11.72
C ALA A 238 -14.65 18.84 10.80
N GLU A 239 -14.42 18.96 9.48
CA GLU A 239 -14.82 17.97 8.50
C GLU A 239 -14.08 16.63 8.64
N VAL A 240 -12.85 16.67 9.17
CA VAL A 240 -12.09 15.44 9.42
C VAL A 240 -12.20 14.95 10.86
N GLY A 241 -13.15 15.47 11.64
CA GLY A 241 -13.50 14.97 12.97
C GLY A 241 -12.68 15.57 14.12
N TYR A 242 -12.19 16.82 14.01
CA TYR A 242 -11.56 17.54 15.11
C TYR A 242 -12.42 18.74 15.53
N HIS A 243 -12.91 18.74 16.75
CA HIS A 243 -13.67 19.85 17.33
C HIS A 243 -12.79 21.06 17.68
N ASP A 244 -11.50 20.86 17.88
CA ASP A 244 -10.52 21.91 18.20
C ASP A 244 -9.48 22.07 17.08
N GLN A 245 -9.52 23.25 16.45
CA GLN A 245 -8.58 23.62 15.37
C GLN A 245 -7.12 23.68 15.86
N TYR A 246 -6.86 24.09 17.10
CA TYR A 246 -5.49 24.20 17.62
C TYR A 246 -4.90 22.82 17.87
N TYR A 247 -5.71 21.93 18.45
CA TYR A 247 -5.34 20.52 18.61
C TYR A 247 -5.09 19.86 17.27
N PHE A 248 -5.99 20.03 16.29
CA PHE A 248 -5.79 19.57 14.92
C PHE A 248 -4.47 20.06 14.33
N SER A 249 -4.21 21.37 14.38
CA SER A 249 -3.00 21.97 13.78
C SER A 249 -1.72 21.40 14.40
N ARG A 250 -1.72 21.13 15.71
CA ARG A 250 -0.62 20.49 16.43
C ARG A 250 -0.39 19.05 15.96
N ILE A 251 -1.46 18.26 15.86
CA ILE A 251 -1.37 16.86 15.39
C ILE A 251 -0.95 16.82 13.92
N PHE A 252 -1.53 17.66 13.07
CA PHE A 252 -1.18 17.78 11.67
C PHE A 252 0.32 18.07 11.50
N ARG A 253 0.84 19.11 12.19
CA ARG A 253 2.27 19.44 12.15
C ARG A 253 3.14 18.29 12.65
N LYS A 254 2.73 17.57 13.67
CA LYS A 254 3.46 16.41 14.19
C LYS A 254 3.56 15.27 13.16
N LYS A 255 2.49 15.05 12.37
CA LYS A 255 2.42 13.95 11.40
C LYS A 255 2.97 14.31 10.02
N VAL A 256 2.81 15.57 9.58
CA VAL A 256 3.16 16.06 8.23
C VAL A 256 4.48 16.85 8.23
N GLY A 257 4.91 17.32 9.39
CA GLY A 257 6.15 18.13 9.53
C GLY A 257 5.92 19.65 9.44
N VAL A 258 4.84 20.10 8.78
CA VAL A 258 4.53 21.53 8.59
C VAL A 258 3.10 21.86 9.04
N ALA A 259 2.82 23.13 9.32
CA ALA A 259 1.49 23.60 9.70
C ALA A 259 0.51 23.51 8.50
N PRO A 260 -0.83 23.31 8.74
CA PRO A 260 -1.83 23.15 7.68
C PRO A 260 -1.82 24.24 6.60
N LEU A 261 -1.73 25.52 7.00
CA LEU A 261 -1.67 26.64 6.04
C LEU A 261 -0.40 26.60 5.21
N LYS A 262 0.75 26.29 5.82
CA LYS A 262 2.03 26.17 5.11
C LYS A 262 1.98 25.01 4.11
N TYR A 263 1.42 23.87 4.52
CA TYR A 263 1.21 22.70 3.66
C TYR A 263 0.35 23.06 2.42
N ARG A 264 -0.77 23.76 2.62
CA ARG A 264 -1.63 24.24 1.53
C ARG A 264 -0.82 25.07 0.53
N TYR A 265 -0.08 26.06 1.03
CA TYR A 265 0.69 26.96 0.18
C TYR A 265 1.73 26.20 -0.65
N GLU A 266 2.52 25.36 0.01
CA GLU A 266 3.61 24.60 -0.64
C GLU A 266 3.09 23.61 -1.71
N LYS A 267 1.91 23.02 -1.51
CA LYS A 267 1.35 22.00 -2.41
C LYS A 267 0.46 22.56 -3.53
N ARG A 268 0.08 23.83 -3.47
CA ARG A 268 -0.69 24.50 -4.55
C ARG A 268 0.20 25.28 -5.51
N VAL A 269 1.42 25.60 -5.12
CA VAL A 269 2.37 26.34 -5.94
C VAL A 269 3.25 25.42 -6.78
N GLN A 270 3.20 24.12 -6.51
CA GLN A 270 3.80 23.05 -7.34
C GLN A 270 2.78 22.50 -8.33
#